data_46c1a2bc95d06111dc60d5b2eb55d91e
#
_entry.id   46c1a2bc95d06111dc60d5b2eb55d91e
#
_cell.length_a   1.000
_cell.length_b   1.000
_cell.length_c   1.000
_cell.angle_alpha   90.00
_cell.angle_beta   90.00
_cell.angle_gamma   90.00
#
_symmetry.space_group_name_H-M   'P 1'
#
loop_
_entity.id
_entity.type
_entity.pdbx_description
1 polymer ?
#
loop_
_entity_poly.entity_id
_entity_poly.type
_entity_poly.pdbx_seq_one_letter_code
_entity_poly.pdbx_strand_id
1 'polypeptide(L)'
;MPTTPAILPAKIKTHSCKQSKYPIAPECPFRAIAYGPSGSGKSVLLQQLILDVYKGCFERIYIWSPSIDIDHVWDPVKKYIKKDQGVDTKKEKCFFSTYNPKELAEVMDRQFKIADWMKNNSKHVFNILVIIDDFADEPAFTRNSKLLHQLYIRGRHSFISTITSVQKATTLHPLIRTQATHTFTFRLRSMQDLDTWLNENSAVYDKKTLMEIYKTATTPRFGFLYMNLMAHNSKDMFFFKFEARIIPRAAQEKDAQE
;
A
#
# COMPACT_ATOMS: atom_id res chain seq x y z
N MET A 1 -32.65 6.98 -35.68
CA MET A 1 -31.77 5.94 -35.08
C MET A 1 -31.80 6.11 -33.57
N PRO A 2 -32.00 5.10 -32.77
CA PRO A 2 -31.94 5.25 -31.33
C PRO A 2 -30.51 5.68 -30.93
N THR A 3 -30.39 6.82 -30.29
CA THR A 3 -29.12 7.32 -29.76
C THR A 3 -28.72 6.44 -28.60
N THR A 4 -27.56 5.81 -28.66
CA THR A 4 -27.00 5.01 -27.57
C THR A 4 -26.86 5.90 -26.33
N PRO A 5 -27.39 5.54 -25.16
CA PRO A 5 -27.26 6.37 -23.98
C PRO A 5 -25.77 6.50 -23.57
N ALA A 6 -25.28 7.73 -23.49
CA ALA A 6 -23.93 8.00 -23.03
C ALA A 6 -23.90 7.98 -21.48
N ILE A 7 -23.07 7.13 -20.89
CA ILE A 7 -22.83 7.13 -19.46
C ILE A 7 -21.81 8.23 -19.15
N LEU A 8 -22.29 9.39 -18.74
CA LEU A 8 -21.44 10.51 -18.34
C LEU A 8 -21.31 10.56 -16.82
N PRO A 9 -20.08 10.73 -16.28
CA PRO A 9 -19.90 10.90 -14.85
C PRO A 9 -20.53 12.22 -14.40
N ALA A 10 -21.25 12.21 -13.26
CA ALA A 10 -21.74 13.42 -12.64
C ALA A 10 -20.55 14.33 -12.25
N LYS A 11 -20.73 15.66 -12.35
CA LYS A 11 -19.74 16.63 -11.85
C LYS A 11 -19.70 16.56 -10.33
N ILE A 12 -18.67 15.93 -9.78
CA ILE A 12 -18.45 15.79 -8.34
C ILE A 12 -17.34 16.76 -7.93
N LYS A 13 -17.48 17.41 -6.77
CA LYS A 13 -16.41 18.21 -6.17
C LYS A 13 -15.22 17.29 -5.87
N THR A 14 -14.11 17.53 -6.56
CA THR A 14 -12.86 16.77 -6.35
C THR A 14 -12.00 17.46 -5.31
N HIS A 15 -11.35 16.67 -4.48
CA HIS A 15 -10.40 17.12 -3.49
C HIS A 15 -9.06 16.44 -3.75
N SER A 16 -7.98 17.12 -3.41
CA SER A 16 -6.61 16.61 -3.58
C SER A 16 -5.90 16.55 -2.24
N CYS A 17 -4.83 15.78 -2.20
CA CYS A 17 -3.86 15.76 -1.09
C CYS A 17 -2.44 15.82 -1.67
N LYS A 18 -1.45 15.99 -0.82
CA LYS A 18 -0.04 15.98 -1.24
C LYS A 18 0.32 14.63 -1.86
N GLN A 19 1.09 14.67 -2.93
CA GLN A 19 1.54 13.52 -3.70
C GLN A 19 3.06 13.36 -3.65
N SER A 20 3.54 12.15 -3.91
CA SER A 20 4.97 11.91 -4.10
C SER A 20 5.53 12.72 -5.28
N LYS A 21 6.78 13.13 -5.16
CA LYS A 21 7.55 13.71 -6.28
C LYS A 21 7.88 12.70 -7.37
N TYR A 22 7.76 11.41 -7.07
CA TYR A 22 8.07 10.32 -8.00
C TYR A 22 6.79 9.82 -8.69
N PRO A 23 6.65 9.98 -10.02
CA PRO A 23 5.45 9.59 -10.75
C PRO A 23 5.16 8.07 -10.71
N ILE A 24 6.19 7.25 -10.47
CA ILE A 24 6.06 5.80 -10.35
C ILE A 24 5.44 5.37 -9.02
N ALA A 25 5.51 6.23 -7.99
CA ALA A 25 4.99 5.90 -6.67
C ALA A 25 3.45 5.89 -6.68
N PRO A 26 2.81 5.03 -5.85
CA PRO A 26 1.37 5.04 -5.69
C PRO A 26 0.80 6.43 -5.38
N GLU A 27 -0.25 6.83 -6.08
CA GLU A 27 -0.94 8.08 -5.79
C GLU A 27 -1.71 8.00 -4.48
N CYS A 28 -1.53 9.01 -3.62
CA CYS A 28 -2.26 9.12 -2.35
C CYS A 28 -3.72 9.57 -2.59
N PRO A 29 -4.68 8.99 -1.87
CA PRO A 29 -4.55 7.91 -0.89
C PRO A 29 -4.54 6.53 -1.55
N PHE A 30 -3.60 5.68 -1.17
CA PHE A 30 -3.44 4.33 -1.70
C PHE A 30 -3.61 3.25 -0.62
N ARG A 31 -3.72 1.99 -1.06
CA ARG A 31 -3.77 0.80 -0.21
C ARG A 31 -2.77 -0.20 -0.76
N ALA A 32 -1.70 -0.42 -0.02
CA ALA A 32 -0.62 -1.28 -0.47
C ALA A 32 -0.40 -2.47 0.47
N ILE A 33 0.10 -3.57 -0.10
CA ILE A 33 0.53 -4.73 0.67
C ILE A 33 1.96 -5.07 0.29
N ALA A 34 2.81 -5.28 1.31
CA ALA A 34 4.17 -5.78 1.15
C ALA A 34 4.24 -7.26 1.57
N TYR A 35 4.51 -8.15 0.63
CA TYR A 35 4.64 -9.59 0.85
C TYR A 35 6.10 -10.01 0.86
N GLY A 36 6.51 -10.77 1.84
CA GLY A 36 7.83 -11.39 1.85
C GLY A 36 8.24 -11.95 3.20
N PRO A 37 9.13 -12.95 3.23
CA PRO A 37 9.59 -13.55 4.46
C PRO A 37 10.38 -12.57 5.34
N SER A 38 10.64 -12.96 6.59
CA SER A 38 11.56 -12.19 7.46
C SER A 38 12.93 -12.06 6.79
N GLY A 39 13.55 -10.88 6.94
CA GLY A 39 14.85 -10.56 6.34
C GLY A 39 14.82 -10.29 4.82
N SER A 40 13.65 -10.21 4.18
CA SER A 40 13.54 -9.91 2.74
C SER A 40 13.76 -8.44 2.40
N GLY A 41 13.70 -7.53 3.38
CA GLY A 41 13.86 -6.09 3.17
C GLY A 41 12.57 -5.28 3.26
N LYS A 42 11.45 -5.87 3.71
CA LYS A 42 10.14 -5.17 3.84
C LYS A 42 10.24 -3.90 4.69
N SER A 43 10.77 -4.01 5.92
CA SER A 43 10.84 -2.85 6.83
C SER A 43 11.78 -1.75 6.28
N VAL A 44 12.83 -2.11 5.54
CA VAL A 44 13.68 -1.15 4.83
C VAL A 44 12.90 -0.45 3.71
N LEU A 45 12.09 -1.19 2.96
CA LEU A 45 11.19 -0.58 1.96
C LEU A 45 10.23 0.41 2.62
N LEU A 46 9.58 0.02 3.74
CA LEU A 46 8.66 0.90 4.47
C LEU A 46 9.37 2.17 4.96
N GLN A 47 10.58 2.03 5.49
CA GLN A 47 11.41 3.15 5.89
C GLN A 47 11.70 4.09 4.72
N GLN A 48 12.11 3.55 3.57
CA GLN A 48 12.42 4.34 2.37
C GLN A 48 11.18 5.03 1.80
N LEU A 49 10.04 4.37 1.82
CA LEU A 49 8.77 4.97 1.42
C LEU A 49 8.45 6.22 2.25
N ILE A 50 8.68 6.18 3.57
CA ILE A 50 8.42 7.31 4.46
C ILE A 50 9.45 8.43 4.29
N LEU A 51 10.74 8.08 4.28
CA LEU A 51 11.84 9.05 4.42
C LEU A 51 12.24 9.72 3.11
N ASP A 52 11.94 9.09 1.96
CA ASP A 52 12.27 9.62 0.64
C ASP A 52 11.04 9.71 -0.26
N VAL A 53 10.41 8.57 -0.60
CA VAL A 53 9.37 8.53 -1.64
C VAL A 53 8.19 9.45 -1.29
N TYR A 54 7.73 9.41 -0.06
CA TYR A 54 6.60 10.23 0.44
C TYR A 54 7.02 11.26 1.48
N LYS A 55 8.28 11.68 1.47
CA LYS A 55 8.74 12.70 2.41
C LYS A 55 7.90 13.98 2.30
N GLY A 56 7.27 14.36 3.41
CA GLY A 56 6.41 15.56 3.50
C GLY A 56 5.01 15.41 2.88
N CYS A 57 4.64 14.22 2.38
CA CYS A 57 3.31 13.99 1.79
C CYS A 57 2.23 13.74 2.85
N PHE A 58 2.59 13.18 3.99
CA PHE A 58 1.66 12.85 5.06
C PHE A 58 1.78 13.83 6.22
N GLU A 59 0.65 14.33 6.71
CA GLU A 59 0.59 15.18 7.90
C GLU A 59 0.79 14.38 9.18
N ARG A 60 0.40 13.09 9.17
CA ARG A 60 0.62 12.14 10.27
C ARG A 60 0.94 10.75 9.72
N ILE A 61 1.77 10.04 10.45
CA ILE A 61 2.16 8.66 10.18
C ILE A 61 1.98 7.85 11.45
N TYR A 62 1.18 6.80 11.38
CA TYR A 62 0.90 5.89 12.47
C TYR A 62 1.42 4.51 12.12
N ILE A 63 2.21 3.89 13.01
CA ILE A 63 2.89 2.63 12.75
C ILE A 63 2.54 1.62 13.84
N TRP A 64 1.90 0.54 13.43
CA TRP A 64 1.72 -0.66 14.22
C TRP A 64 2.78 -1.68 13.81
N SER A 65 3.66 -2.06 14.74
CA SER A 65 4.67 -3.12 14.52
C SER A 65 5.10 -3.70 15.87
N PRO A 66 5.06 -5.03 16.06
CA PRO A 66 5.53 -5.67 17.30
C PRO A 66 7.00 -5.35 17.59
N SER A 67 7.79 -5.10 16.56
CA SER A 67 9.21 -4.79 16.67
C SER A 67 9.52 -3.28 16.77
N ILE A 68 8.51 -2.42 16.87
CA ILE A 68 8.68 -0.96 16.79
C ILE A 68 9.67 -0.39 17.82
N ASP A 69 9.74 -0.99 18.99
CA ASP A 69 10.61 -0.55 20.07
C ASP A 69 11.94 -1.30 20.15
N ILE A 70 12.07 -2.40 19.40
CA ILE A 70 13.23 -3.30 19.44
C ILE A 70 14.11 -3.16 18.18
N ASP A 71 13.48 -2.97 17.03
CA ASP A 71 14.19 -2.93 15.74
C ASP A 71 14.64 -1.51 15.41
N HIS A 72 15.96 -1.33 15.34
CA HIS A 72 16.60 -0.06 15.00
C HIS A 72 16.28 0.45 13.59
N VAL A 73 15.69 -0.36 12.72
CA VAL A 73 15.22 0.08 11.41
C VAL A 73 14.20 1.21 11.50
N TRP A 74 13.46 1.29 12.62
CA TRP A 74 12.47 2.33 12.87
C TRP A 74 13.02 3.64 13.46
N ASP A 75 14.26 3.65 13.94
CA ASP A 75 14.85 4.84 14.58
C ASP A 75 14.90 6.08 13.67
N PRO A 76 15.29 5.98 12.39
CA PRO A 76 15.24 7.13 11.47
C PRO A 76 13.81 7.65 11.26
N VAL A 77 12.83 6.75 11.19
CA VAL A 77 11.41 7.12 11.04
C VAL A 77 10.88 7.80 12.29
N LYS A 78 11.20 7.27 13.48
CA LYS A 78 10.85 7.91 14.76
C LYS A 78 11.45 9.32 14.87
N LYS A 79 12.71 9.49 14.43
CA LYS A 79 13.38 10.78 14.38
C LYS A 79 12.68 11.74 13.41
N TYR A 80 12.34 11.28 12.22
CA TYR A 80 11.62 12.05 11.21
C TYR A 80 10.26 12.56 11.73
N ILE A 81 9.44 11.68 12.30
CA ILE A 81 8.13 12.04 12.84
C ILE A 81 8.25 13.08 13.97
N LYS A 82 9.22 12.88 14.90
CA LYS A 82 9.41 13.80 16.04
C LYS A 82 10.01 15.15 15.63
N LYS A 83 11.05 15.14 14.78
CA LYS A 83 11.85 16.35 14.49
C LYS A 83 11.36 17.07 13.23
N ASP A 84 11.21 16.34 12.12
CA ASP A 84 10.92 16.96 10.82
C ASP A 84 9.42 17.25 10.66
N GLN A 85 8.54 16.35 11.15
CA GLN A 85 7.09 16.61 11.19
C GLN A 85 6.65 17.40 12.42
N GLY A 86 7.50 17.54 13.43
CA GLY A 86 7.20 18.31 14.66
C GLY A 86 6.13 17.67 15.54
N VAL A 87 5.90 16.35 15.44
CA VAL A 87 4.88 15.65 16.22
C VAL A 87 5.36 15.43 17.66
N ASP A 88 4.64 15.96 18.63
CA ASP A 88 4.86 15.63 20.04
C ASP A 88 4.31 14.24 20.36
N THR A 89 5.18 13.22 20.22
CA THR A 89 4.79 11.82 20.43
C THR A 89 4.45 11.46 21.88
N LYS A 90 4.62 12.39 22.84
CA LYS A 90 4.12 12.22 24.21
C LYS A 90 2.63 12.56 24.31
N LYS A 91 2.16 13.52 23.50
CA LYS A 91 0.75 13.93 23.41
C LYS A 91 -0.03 13.15 22.38
N GLU A 92 0.60 12.77 21.26
CA GLU A 92 -0.01 12.01 20.18
C GLU A 92 0.78 10.71 19.94
N LYS A 93 0.21 9.57 20.32
CA LYS A 93 0.83 8.26 20.11
C LYS A 93 0.82 7.93 18.61
N CYS A 94 2.02 7.71 18.03
CA CYS A 94 2.20 7.37 16.63
C CYS A 94 2.76 5.95 16.44
N PHE A 95 3.26 5.32 17.50
CA PHE A 95 3.93 4.02 17.47
C PHE A 95 3.23 3.04 18.41
N PHE A 96 2.90 1.85 17.90
CA PHE A 96 2.11 0.85 18.59
C PHE A 96 2.77 -0.51 18.45
N SER A 97 3.21 -1.11 19.56
CA SER A 97 3.83 -2.44 19.58
C SER A 97 2.82 -3.58 19.70
N THR A 98 1.57 -3.28 20.04
CA THR A 98 0.48 -4.23 20.17
C THR A 98 -0.76 -3.75 19.43
N TYR A 99 -1.62 -4.67 19.04
CA TYR A 99 -2.92 -4.32 18.44
C TYR A 99 -3.95 -4.03 19.51
N ASN A 100 -4.44 -2.80 19.54
CA ASN A 100 -5.61 -2.39 20.30
C ASN A 100 -6.64 -1.77 19.35
N PRO A 101 -7.82 -2.40 19.17
CA PRO A 101 -8.86 -1.88 18.28
C PRO A 101 -9.29 -0.45 18.59
N LYS A 102 -9.30 -0.06 19.87
CA LYS A 102 -9.68 1.30 20.27
C LYS A 102 -8.72 2.35 19.73
N GLU A 103 -7.41 2.10 19.80
CA GLU A 103 -6.39 3.02 19.29
C GLU A 103 -6.50 3.22 17.78
N LEU A 104 -6.74 2.14 17.03
CA LEU A 104 -6.95 2.22 15.58
C LEU A 104 -8.25 2.98 15.25
N ALA A 105 -9.33 2.70 15.98
CA ALA A 105 -10.61 3.41 15.82
C ALA A 105 -10.46 4.91 16.08
N GLU A 106 -9.76 5.31 17.15
CA GLU A 106 -9.51 6.71 17.49
C GLU A 106 -8.75 7.46 16.38
N VAL A 107 -7.71 6.83 15.80
CA VAL A 107 -6.96 7.40 14.66
C VAL A 107 -7.88 7.58 13.46
N MET A 108 -8.67 6.57 13.13
CA MET A 108 -9.61 6.62 12.01
C MET A 108 -10.68 7.68 12.20
N ASP A 109 -11.32 7.73 13.37
CA ASP A 109 -12.39 8.69 13.68
C ASP A 109 -11.89 10.13 13.67
N ARG A 110 -10.69 10.36 14.18
CA ARG A 110 -10.03 11.66 14.10
C ARG A 110 -9.83 12.10 12.66
N GLN A 111 -9.29 11.23 11.83
CA GLN A 111 -9.06 11.53 10.42
C GLN A 111 -10.37 11.71 9.64
N PHE A 112 -11.41 10.94 9.94
CA PHE A 112 -12.72 11.09 9.32
C PHE A 112 -13.31 12.48 9.59
N LYS A 113 -13.26 12.95 10.84
CA LYS A 113 -13.73 14.29 11.23
C LYS A 113 -12.92 15.40 10.54
N ILE A 114 -11.59 15.27 10.51
CA ILE A 114 -10.70 16.23 9.84
C ILE A 114 -11.00 16.27 8.33
N ALA A 115 -11.07 15.11 7.68
CA ALA A 115 -11.31 15.02 6.25
C ALA A 115 -12.69 15.59 5.86
N ASP A 116 -13.73 15.29 6.64
CA ASP A 116 -15.07 15.84 6.43
C ASP A 116 -15.10 17.36 6.54
N TRP A 117 -14.52 17.90 7.61
CA TRP A 117 -14.42 19.35 7.78
C TRP A 117 -13.63 20.01 6.65
N MET A 118 -12.47 19.44 6.27
CA MET A 118 -11.63 20.00 5.20
C MET A 118 -12.30 19.96 3.83
N LYS A 119 -13.03 18.90 3.50
CA LYS A 119 -13.78 18.81 2.23
C LYS A 119 -14.82 19.91 2.09
N ASN A 120 -15.38 20.36 3.19
CA ASN A 120 -16.35 21.46 3.17
C ASN A 120 -15.67 22.83 3.08
N ASN A 121 -14.42 22.96 3.52
CA ASN A 121 -13.72 24.25 3.68
C ASN A 121 -12.47 24.42 2.81
N SER A 122 -11.99 23.35 2.15
CA SER A 122 -10.75 23.36 1.38
C SER A 122 -10.81 22.47 0.14
N LYS A 123 -9.97 22.79 -0.86
CA LYS A 123 -9.70 21.87 -1.98
C LYS A 123 -8.65 20.80 -1.62
N HIS A 124 -7.76 21.12 -0.68
CA HIS A 124 -6.72 20.19 -0.21
C HIS A 124 -7.10 19.61 1.13
N VAL A 125 -6.99 18.29 1.25
CA VAL A 125 -7.30 17.54 2.46
C VAL A 125 -6.02 16.92 3.02
N PHE A 126 -5.88 16.94 4.33
CA PHE A 126 -4.77 16.30 5.03
C PHE A 126 -4.81 14.80 4.80
N ASN A 127 -3.66 14.25 4.46
CA ASN A 127 -3.45 12.86 4.14
C ASN A 127 -2.61 12.21 5.25
N ILE A 128 -3.06 11.07 5.75
CA ILE A 128 -2.32 10.31 6.76
C ILE A 128 -1.89 8.94 6.23
N LEU A 129 -0.82 8.40 6.80
CA LEU A 129 -0.34 7.06 6.51
C LEU A 129 -0.53 6.15 7.73
N VAL A 130 -1.16 5.02 7.52
CA VAL A 130 -1.28 3.91 8.48
C VAL A 130 -0.42 2.75 7.99
N ILE A 131 0.55 2.34 8.80
CA ILE A 131 1.40 1.18 8.53
C ILE A 131 1.11 0.09 9.55
N ILE A 132 0.92 -1.13 9.04
CA ILE A 132 0.73 -2.34 9.83
C ILE A 132 1.82 -3.31 9.39
N ASP A 133 2.83 -3.50 10.23
CA ASP A 133 4.01 -4.29 9.92
C ASP A 133 4.11 -5.52 10.82
N ASP A 134 4.09 -6.69 10.18
CA ASP A 134 4.41 -8.01 10.73
C ASP A 134 3.58 -8.47 11.96
N PHE A 135 2.26 -8.27 11.91
CA PHE A 135 1.32 -8.86 12.89
C PHE A 135 0.82 -10.24 12.44
N ALA A 136 1.71 -11.10 11.97
CA ALA A 136 1.34 -12.43 11.46
C ALA A 136 0.80 -13.36 12.55
N ASP A 137 1.21 -13.16 13.79
CA ASP A 137 0.80 -13.88 15.00
C ASP A 137 -0.48 -13.33 15.65
N GLU A 138 -1.05 -12.25 15.10
CA GLU A 138 -2.29 -11.62 15.57
C GLU A 138 -3.44 -11.79 14.55
N PRO A 139 -4.10 -12.99 14.49
CA PRO A 139 -5.21 -13.22 13.55
C PRO A 139 -6.40 -12.28 13.80
N ALA A 140 -6.59 -11.82 15.03
CA ALA A 140 -7.60 -10.83 15.38
C ALA A 140 -7.38 -9.51 14.61
N PHE A 141 -6.14 -9.17 14.28
CA PHE A 141 -5.81 -8.00 13.49
C PHE A 141 -5.84 -8.28 11.98
N THR A 142 -5.09 -9.28 11.54
CA THR A 142 -4.85 -9.51 10.12
C THR A 142 -6.02 -10.16 9.39
N ARG A 143 -6.81 -10.99 10.05
CA ARG A 143 -7.95 -11.70 9.47
C ARG A 143 -9.31 -11.17 9.88
N ASN A 144 -9.50 -10.88 11.17
CA ASN A 144 -10.83 -10.66 11.73
C ASN A 144 -11.11 -9.19 12.06
N SER A 145 -10.16 -8.27 11.88
CA SER A 145 -10.34 -6.88 12.20
C SER A 145 -11.28 -6.18 11.24
N LYS A 146 -12.49 -5.85 11.71
CA LYS A 146 -13.43 -5.01 10.97
C LYS A 146 -12.84 -3.63 10.66
N LEU A 147 -11.98 -3.08 11.53
CA LEU A 147 -11.32 -1.79 11.34
C LEU A 147 -10.31 -1.85 10.20
N LEU A 148 -9.50 -2.92 10.12
CA LEU A 148 -8.58 -3.11 9.01
C LEU A 148 -9.34 -3.25 7.67
N HIS A 149 -10.44 -4.00 7.66
CA HIS A 149 -11.32 -4.06 6.50
C HIS A 149 -11.85 -2.67 6.10
N GLN A 150 -12.28 -1.85 7.08
CA GLN A 150 -12.75 -0.48 6.82
C GLN A 150 -11.66 0.41 6.25
N LEU A 151 -10.41 0.31 6.70
CA LEU A 151 -9.28 1.03 6.11
C LEU A 151 -9.13 0.73 4.62
N TYR A 152 -9.17 -0.56 4.26
CA TYR A 152 -9.02 -0.97 2.86
C TYR A 152 -10.24 -0.64 1.99
N ILE A 153 -11.46 -0.64 2.54
CA ILE A 153 -12.69 -0.32 1.77
C ILE A 153 -12.91 1.19 1.71
N ARG A 154 -12.82 1.89 2.84
CA ARG A 154 -13.30 3.27 3.00
C ARG A 154 -12.22 4.30 3.29
N GLY A 155 -11.03 3.89 3.71
CA GLY A 155 -9.94 4.79 4.13
C GLY A 155 -9.63 5.86 3.08
N ARG A 156 -9.64 5.51 1.79
CA ARG A 156 -9.41 6.44 0.69
C ARG A 156 -10.35 7.65 0.69
N HIS A 157 -11.61 7.47 1.12
CA HIS A 157 -12.59 8.56 1.15
C HIS A 157 -12.29 9.59 2.23
N SER A 158 -11.44 9.25 3.20
CA SER A 158 -10.97 10.14 4.26
C SER A 158 -9.47 10.41 4.18
N PHE A 159 -8.89 10.22 3.00
CA PHE A 159 -7.47 10.47 2.74
C PHE A 159 -6.53 9.71 3.70
N ILE A 160 -6.85 8.43 3.93
CA ILE A 160 -5.99 7.49 4.65
C ILE A 160 -5.31 6.59 3.64
N SER A 161 -3.98 6.70 3.53
CA SER A 161 -3.14 5.73 2.85
C SER A 161 -2.80 4.61 3.83
N THR A 162 -2.82 3.35 3.36
CA THR A 162 -2.58 2.18 4.22
C THR A 162 -1.55 1.27 3.58
N ILE A 163 -0.57 0.81 4.37
CA ILE A 163 0.38 -0.22 3.97
C ILE A 163 0.33 -1.34 5.02
N THR A 164 0.07 -2.57 4.58
CA THR A 164 0.17 -3.76 5.42
C THR A 164 1.32 -4.62 4.94
N SER A 165 2.25 -4.94 5.84
CA SER A 165 3.39 -5.82 5.57
C SER A 165 3.17 -7.16 6.23
N VAL A 166 3.30 -8.25 5.48
CA VAL A 166 3.10 -9.61 5.97
C VAL A 166 4.13 -10.58 5.40
N GLN A 167 4.40 -11.64 6.16
CA GLN A 167 5.33 -12.69 5.73
C GLN A 167 4.68 -13.67 4.75
N LYS A 168 3.37 -13.91 4.89
CA LYS A 168 2.60 -14.85 4.05
C LYS A 168 1.34 -14.17 3.54
N ALA A 169 1.05 -14.32 2.24
CA ALA A 169 -0.17 -13.77 1.64
C ALA A 169 -1.44 -14.32 2.31
N THR A 170 -1.41 -15.60 2.67
CA THR A 170 -2.54 -16.32 3.27
C THR A 170 -2.90 -15.85 4.69
N THR A 171 -2.06 -15.07 5.36
CA THR A 171 -2.38 -14.50 6.68
C THR A 171 -3.40 -13.37 6.60
N LEU A 172 -3.44 -12.63 5.48
CA LEU A 172 -4.41 -11.56 5.29
C LEU A 172 -5.75 -12.11 4.79
N HIS A 173 -6.83 -11.51 5.26
CA HIS A 173 -8.16 -11.81 4.75
C HIS A 173 -8.24 -11.52 3.24
N PRO A 174 -8.91 -12.36 2.41
CA PRO A 174 -9.03 -12.15 0.95
C PRO A 174 -9.55 -10.76 0.57
N LEU A 175 -10.50 -10.23 1.33
CA LEU A 175 -11.04 -8.88 1.10
C LEU A 175 -9.95 -7.80 1.14
N ILE A 176 -8.97 -7.90 2.05
CA ILE A 176 -7.87 -6.93 2.12
C ILE A 176 -7.01 -7.03 0.86
N ARG A 177 -6.69 -8.27 0.43
CA ARG A 177 -5.87 -8.51 -0.75
C ARG A 177 -6.54 -8.01 -2.03
N THR A 178 -7.85 -8.24 -2.19
CA THR A 178 -8.61 -7.78 -3.36
C THR A 178 -8.85 -6.27 -3.38
N GLN A 179 -8.81 -5.61 -2.23
CA GLN A 179 -8.96 -4.15 -2.13
C GLN A 179 -7.62 -3.39 -2.23
N ALA A 180 -6.50 -4.09 -2.27
CA ALA A 180 -5.21 -3.47 -2.48
C ALA A 180 -5.15 -2.80 -3.86
N THR A 181 -4.55 -1.61 -3.91
CA THR A 181 -4.29 -0.88 -5.17
C THR A 181 -2.88 -1.11 -5.68
N HIS A 182 -1.97 -1.50 -4.78
CA HIS A 182 -0.56 -1.74 -5.09
C HIS A 182 -0.02 -2.89 -4.25
N THR A 183 0.93 -3.62 -4.80
CA THR A 183 1.65 -4.66 -4.04
C THR A 183 3.16 -4.57 -4.24
N PHE A 184 3.89 -4.91 -3.19
CA PHE A 184 5.35 -5.06 -3.18
C PHE A 184 5.66 -6.50 -2.79
N THR A 185 5.98 -7.35 -3.77
CA THR A 185 6.15 -8.78 -3.56
C THR A 185 7.63 -9.15 -3.65
N PHE A 186 8.22 -9.48 -2.51
CA PHE A 186 9.57 -10.04 -2.40
C PHE A 186 9.54 -11.53 -2.72
N ARG A 187 10.71 -12.17 -2.78
CA ARG A 187 10.82 -13.61 -3.02
C ARG A 187 10.14 -14.40 -1.90
N LEU A 188 9.01 -15.03 -2.22
CA LEU A 188 8.24 -15.89 -1.31
C LEU A 188 8.95 -17.23 -1.12
N ARG A 189 8.78 -17.84 0.07
CA ARG A 189 9.36 -19.15 0.39
C ARG A 189 8.38 -20.31 0.18
N SER A 190 7.09 -20.03 0.28
CA SER A 190 6.03 -21.04 0.20
C SER A 190 5.42 -21.06 -1.21
N MET A 191 5.31 -22.24 -1.80
CA MET A 191 4.57 -22.44 -3.06
C MET A 191 3.09 -22.09 -2.87
N GLN A 192 2.49 -22.39 -1.72
CA GLN A 192 1.11 -22.04 -1.44
C GLN A 192 0.86 -20.53 -1.49
N ASP A 193 1.77 -19.71 -0.95
CA ASP A 193 1.67 -18.26 -1.02
C ASP A 193 1.88 -17.75 -2.45
N LEU A 194 2.82 -18.35 -3.18
CA LEU A 194 3.08 -18.02 -4.57
C LEU A 194 1.90 -18.40 -5.47
N ASP A 195 1.32 -19.57 -5.28
CA ASP A 195 0.13 -20.02 -6.03
C ASP A 195 -1.08 -19.12 -5.72
N THR A 196 -1.25 -18.70 -4.47
CA THR A 196 -2.29 -17.73 -4.08
C THR A 196 -2.08 -16.42 -4.82
N TRP A 197 -0.85 -15.90 -4.82
CA TRP A 197 -0.50 -14.66 -5.51
C TRP A 197 -0.73 -14.78 -7.03
N LEU A 198 -0.29 -15.87 -7.66
CA LEU A 198 -0.50 -16.13 -9.09
C LEU A 198 -1.99 -16.21 -9.44
N ASN A 199 -2.79 -16.92 -8.63
CA ASN A 199 -4.23 -17.07 -8.87
C ASN A 199 -4.96 -15.74 -8.80
N GLU A 200 -4.66 -14.91 -7.80
CA GLU A 200 -5.31 -13.61 -7.58
C GLU A 200 -4.97 -12.58 -8.66
N ASN A 201 -3.85 -12.75 -9.37
CA ASN A 201 -3.40 -11.82 -10.40
C ASN A 201 -3.51 -12.36 -11.84
N SER A 202 -4.02 -13.58 -12.03
CA SER A 202 -4.07 -14.26 -13.33
C SER A 202 -5.10 -13.73 -14.33
N ALA A 203 -5.85 -12.70 -13.97
CA ALA A 203 -6.78 -12.03 -14.89
C ALA A 203 -6.08 -11.19 -15.97
N VAL A 204 -4.84 -10.71 -15.70
CA VAL A 204 -4.10 -9.83 -16.62
C VAL A 204 -3.22 -10.64 -17.56
N TYR A 205 -2.51 -11.62 -17.03
CA TYR A 205 -1.64 -12.54 -17.76
C TYR A 205 -1.78 -13.96 -17.22
N ASP A 206 -1.48 -14.95 -18.04
CA ASP A 206 -1.44 -16.33 -17.59
C ASP A 206 -0.38 -16.54 -16.49
N LYS A 207 -0.52 -17.64 -15.74
CA LYS A 207 0.36 -17.94 -14.61
C LYS A 207 1.83 -18.12 -15.01
N LYS A 208 2.12 -18.57 -16.22
CA LYS A 208 3.48 -18.77 -16.72
C LYS A 208 4.16 -17.40 -16.90
N THR A 209 3.49 -16.48 -17.56
CA THR A 209 3.94 -15.10 -17.76
C THR A 209 4.13 -14.37 -16.42
N LEU A 210 3.16 -14.50 -15.51
CA LEU A 210 3.27 -13.92 -14.17
C LEU A 210 4.45 -14.50 -13.37
N MET A 211 4.71 -15.80 -13.50
CA MET A 211 5.87 -16.45 -12.87
C MET A 211 7.19 -15.91 -13.43
N GLU A 212 7.29 -15.65 -14.71
CA GLU A 212 8.49 -15.04 -15.33
C GLU A 212 8.72 -13.61 -14.83
N ILE A 213 7.66 -12.79 -14.80
CA ILE A 213 7.70 -11.42 -14.23
C ILE A 213 8.17 -11.47 -12.78
N TYR A 214 7.55 -12.32 -11.97
CA TYR A 214 7.89 -12.49 -10.56
C TYR A 214 9.36 -12.91 -10.37
N LYS A 215 9.83 -13.91 -11.10
CA LYS A 215 11.21 -14.38 -11.02
C LYS A 215 12.20 -13.26 -11.42
N THR A 216 11.91 -12.54 -12.50
CA THR A 216 12.74 -11.41 -12.96
C THR A 216 12.93 -10.38 -11.85
N ALA A 217 11.85 -10.02 -11.15
CA ALA A 217 11.91 -9.00 -10.12
C ALA A 217 12.48 -9.48 -8.78
N THR A 218 12.35 -10.78 -8.45
CA THR A 218 12.67 -11.29 -7.11
C THR A 218 13.95 -12.13 -7.05
N THR A 219 14.62 -12.39 -8.18
CA THR A 219 15.90 -13.10 -8.23
C THR A 219 17.06 -12.30 -7.62
N PRO A 220 17.21 -10.99 -7.88
CA PRO A 220 18.22 -10.20 -7.24
C PRO A 220 18.02 -10.12 -5.71
N ARG A 221 19.11 -10.06 -4.96
CA ARG A 221 19.05 -9.90 -3.49
C ARG A 221 18.27 -8.63 -3.13
N PHE A 222 17.30 -8.74 -2.25
CA PHE A 222 16.37 -7.66 -1.87
C PHE A 222 15.57 -7.07 -3.05
N GLY A 223 15.49 -7.82 -4.16
CA GLY A 223 14.59 -7.50 -5.27
C GLY A 223 13.14 -7.72 -4.87
N PHE A 224 12.27 -6.87 -5.38
CA PHE A 224 10.82 -7.04 -5.25
C PHE A 224 10.11 -6.64 -6.53
N LEU A 225 8.99 -7.29 -6.76
CA LEU A 225 8.04 -6.91 -7.78
C LEU A 225 7.09 -5.86 -7.21
N TYR A 226 7.12 -4.67 -7.77
CA TYR A 226 6.09 -3.66 -7.54
C TYR A 226 5.01 -3.80 -8.59
N MET A 227 3.75 -3.93 -8.14
CA MET A 227 2.58 -3.97 -9.01
C MET A 227 1.67 -2.78 -8.76
N ASN A 228 1.34 -2.07 -9.82
CA ASN A 228 0.29 -1.06 -9.85
C ASN A 228 -1.00 -1.69 -10.38
N LEU A 229 -1.90 -2.10 -9.47
CA LEU A 229 -3.18 -2.72 -9.81
C LEU A 229 -4.23 -1.72 -10.33
N MET A 230 -3.92 -0.42 -10.29
CA MET A 230 -4.76 0.65 -10.83
C MET A 230 -4.37 1.07 -12.25
N ALA A 231 -3.32 0.47 -12.81
CA ALA A 231 -2.86 0.79 -14.15
C ALA A 231 -3.93 0.46 -15.19
N HIS A 232 -4.24 1.42 -16.07
CA HIS A 232 -5.15 1.21 -17.20
C HIS A 232 -4.50 0.34 -18.29
N ASN A 233 -3.17 0.44 -18.42
CA ASN A 233 -2.40 -0.35 -19.38
C ASN A 233 -1.56 -1.39 -18.63
N SER A 234 -1.60 -2.64 -19.10
CA SER A 234 -0.82 -3.73 -18.52
C SER A 234 0.70 -3.49 -18.54
N LYS A 235 1.20 -2.66 -19.47
CA LYS A 235 2.61 -2.23 -19.53
C LYS A 235 3.03 -1.36 -18.36
N ASP A 236 2.09 -0.69 -17.68
CA ASP A 236 2.33 0.18 -16.54
C ASP A 236 2.00 -0.51 -15.21
N MET A 237 1.84 -1.84 -15.23
CA MET A 237 1.45 -2.61 -14.05
C MET A 237 2.64 -3.19 -13.29
N PHE A 238 3.70 -3.63 -13.96
CA PHE A 238 4.77 -4.43 -13.36
C PHE A 238 6.11 -3.70 -13.40
N PHE A 239 6.77 -3.64 -12.25
CA PHE A 239 8.07 -2.98 -12.11
C PHE A 239 9.03 -3.79 -11.24
N PHE A 240 10.29 -3.78 -11.63
CA PHE A 240 11.39 -4.15 -10.74
C PHE A 240 11.66 -2.98 -9.81
N LYS A 241 11.31 -3.12 -8.54
CA LYS A 241 11.36 -2.04 -7.55
C LYS A 241 10.63 -0.78 -8.07
N PHE A 242 11.24 0.41 -7.94
CA PHE A 242 10.83 1.65 -8.60
C PHE A 242 11.80 2.04 -9.74
N GLU A 243 12.59 1.08 -10.23
CA GLU A 243 13.72 1.35 -11.12
C GLU A 243 13.37 1.10 -12.59
N ALA A 244 12.68 0.00 -12.90
CA ALA A 244 12.45 -0.41 -14.27
C ALA A 244 11.07 -1.07 -14.46
N ARG A 245 10.43 -0.79 -15.60
CA ARG A 245 9.23 -1.53 -16.04
C ARG A 245 9.60 -2.94 -16.47
N ILE A 246 8.73 -3.88 -16.17
CA ILE A 246 8.81 -5.25 -16.68
C ILE A 246 7.70 -5.42 -17.70
N ILE A 247 8.07 -5.51 -18.98
CA ILE A 247 7.11 -5.71 -20.08
C ILE A 247 7.26 -7.17 -20.53
N PRO A 248 6.23 -8.02 -20.35
CA PRO A 248 6.27 -9.40 -20.79
C PRO A 248 6.42 -9.52 -22.31
N ARG A 249 7.09 -10.56 -22.80
CA ARG A 249 7.26 -10.83 -24.25
C ARG A 249 5.93 -10.90 -24.98
N ALA A 250 4.92 -11.54 -24.38
CA ALA A 250 3.57 -11.63 -24.92
C ALA A 250 2.88 -10.27 -25.17
N ALA A 251 3.30 -9.22 -24.47
CA ALA A 251 2.81 -7.85 -24.70
C ALA A 251 3.60 -7.14 -25.81
N GLN A 252 4.88 -7.50 -26.00
CA GLN A 252 5.71 -6.95 -27.07
C GLN A 252 5.30 -7.45 -28.46
N GLU A 253 4.85 -8.72 -28.54
CA GLU A 253 4.40 -9.35 -29.80
C GLU A 253 3.06 -8.78 -30.29
N LYS A 254 2.17 -8.35 -29.40
CA LYS A 254 0.89 -7.70 -29.78
C LYS A 254 1.10 -6.31 -30.37
N ASP A 255 2.05 -5.54 -29.81
CA ASP A 255 2.35 -4.18 -30.33
C ASP A 255 3.08 -4.19 -31.67
N ALA A 256 3.74 -5.28 -32.02
CA ALA A 256 4.41 -5.42 -33.33
C ALA A 256 3.44 -5.83 -34.46
N GLN A 257 2.19 -6.15 -34.10
CA GLN A 257 1.13 -6.56 -35.04
C GLN A 257 0.04 -5.49 -35.24
N GLU A 258 0.05 -4.41 -34.42
CA GLU A 258 -0.74 -3.19 -34.60
C GLU A 258 0.10 -2.09 -35.29
#